data_b235b4c96fe6290d03dc6e198e4bbc19
#
_entry.id   b235b4c96fe6290d03dc6e198e4bbc19
#
_cell.length_a   1.000
_cell.length_b   1.000
_cell.length_c   1.000
_cell.angle_alpha   90.00
_cell.angle_beta   90.00
_cell.angle_gamma   90.00
#
_symmetry.space_group_name_H-M   'P 1'
#
loop_
_entity.id
_entity.type
_entity.pdbx_description
1 polymer ?
#
loop_
_entity_poly.entity_id
_entity_poly.type
_entity_poly.pdbx_seq_one_letter_code
_entity_poly.pdbx_strand_id
1 'polypeptide(L)'
;MESIKEIFRIGKGPSSSHTMGPQRAAQIFLKRHPNAHRFEVTLYGSLAATGKGHMTDVAIQDVLSEAAPVKIVWKPTEFLQFHPNGMKFVALNGYDKPTEEWTVYSVGGGALSEGKGKEDQCFRQEQVYKLHTTKGILNWCEDNGRGFWEYVELCEDKDIWDYLRQVWQVMQRAVHRGIDHEGALPGPLHLARKAPTYYTKSLAYKPSLQSRGRVFAYALAVSEENASGGTVATAPTCGASGVVPGVLVHLAEFHNFSETRILHALATAGIFGNIVKYNASISGAEVGCQGEVGVACAMASAATCQLFGGTPSQIEYAAEMGLEHHLGMTCDPVCGLVQIPCIERNAFAACRALDAQLYASLSDGHHRVSFDKVVDVMKRTGHDIPSLYKETSEGGLAKEF
;
A
#
# COMPACT_ATOMS: atom_id res chain seq x y z
N MET A 1 -5.14 12.72 -12.42
CA MET A 1 -4.85 11.91 -11.19
C MET A 1 -4.02 12.77 -10.24
N GLU A 2 -4.05 12.46 -8.95
CA GLU A 2 -3.22 13.08 -7.90
C GLU A 2 -1.72 12.75 -8.11
N SER A 3 -0.84 13.39 -7.31
CA SER A 3 0.59 13.08 -7.31
C SER A 3 0.88 11.62 -6.91
N ILE A 4 1.94 11.01 -7.48
CA ILE A 4 2.42 9.69 -7.05
C ILE A 4 2.97 9.69 -5.61
N LYS A 5 3.21 10.84 -5.01
CA LYS A 5 3.50 10.95 -3.57
C LYS A 5 2.40 10.30 -2.72
N GLU A 6 1.17 10.26 -3.23
CA GLU A 6 0.02 9.64 -2.58
C GLU A 6 0.01 8.09 -2.66
N ILE A 7 0.86 7.52 -3.50
CA ILE A 7 1.12 6.08 -3.59
C ILE A 7 2.24 5.68 -2.64
N PHE A 8 3.25 6.54 -2.49
CA PHE A 8 4.43 6.30 -1.66
C PHE A 8 4.39 7.15 -0.39
N ARG A 9 3.55 6.81 0.56
CA ARG A 9 3.52 7.50 1.86
C ARG A 9 4.49 6.85 2.84
N ILE A 10 5.24 7.68 3.55
CA ILE A 10 6.15 7.24 4.62
C ILE A 10 5.42 7.31 5.95
N GLY A 11 5.42 6.22 6.72
CA GLY A 11 4.78 6.17 8.02
C GLY A 11 4.94 4.84 8.74
N LYS A 12 4.33 4.72 9.92
CA LYS A 12 4.33 3.49 10.71
C LYS A 12 3.24 2.54 10.23
N GLY A 13 3.60 1.24 10.11
CA GLY A 13 2.62 0.17 9.90
C GLY A 13 1.73 -0.09 11.14
N PRO A 14 0.93 -1.15 11.10
CA PRO A 14 0.89 -2.19 10.06
C PRO A 14 -0.02 -1.88 8.85
N SER A 15 -0.94 -0.91 8.93
CA SER A 15 -1.94 -0.66 7.88
C SER A 15 -2.00 0.80 7.47
N SER A 16 -2.04 1.08 6.18
CA SER A 16 -2.24 2.44 5.67
C SER A 16 -3.66 2.95 5.94
N SER A 17 -4.68 2.10 5.77
CA SER A 17 -6.08 2.47 6.00
C SER A 17 -6.48 2.43 7.47
N HIS A 18 -5.95 1.48 8.26
CA HIS A 18 -6.35 1.26 9.65
C HIS A 18 -5.39 1.88 10.68
N THR A 19 -4.18 2.26 10.29
CA THR A 19 -3.18 2.89 11.19
C THR A 19 -2.85 4.31 10.75
N MET A 20 -2.27 4.50 9.55
CA MET A 20 -1.83 5.82 9.06
C MET A 20 -3.02 6.79 8.85
N GLY A 21 -4.11 6.31 8.25
CA GLY A 21 -5.32 7.13 8.03
C GLY A 21 -5.91 7.64 9.34
N PRO A 22 -6.27 6.78 10.30
CA PRO A 22 -6.74 7.19 11.62
C PRO A 22 -5.76 8.08 12.39
N GLN A 23 -4.46 7.81 12.34
CA GLN A 23 -3.44 8.68 12.94
C GLN A 23 -3.47 10.09 12.34
N ARG A 24 -3.53 10.19 11.00
CA ARG A 24 -3.63 11.48 10.31
C ARG A 24 -4.93 12.22 10.65
N ALA A 25 -6.05 11.50 10.76
CA ALA A 25 -7.32 12.08 11.18
C ALA A 25 -7.24 12.63 12.61
N ALA A 26 -6.65 11.87 13.52
CA ALA A 26 -6.40 12.31 14.91
C ALA A 26 -5.53 13.56 14.97
N GLN A 27 -4.45 13.63 14.17
CA GLN A 27 -3.58 14.82 14.08
C GLN A 27 -4.32 16.06 13.59
N ILE A 28 -5.19 15.90 12.58
CA ILE A 28 -6.01 17.01 12.07
C ILE A 28 -7.01 17.46 13.12
N PHE A 29 -7.68 16.52 13.80
CA PHE A 29 -8.66 16.83 14.82
C PHE A 29 -8.04 17.48 16.05
N LEU A 30 -6.86 17.02 16.49
CA LEU A 30 -6.11 17.63 17.58
C LEU A 30 -5.74 19.09 17.27
N LYS A 31 -5.28 19.38 16.06
CA LYS A 31 -4.97 20.75 15.63
C LYS A 31 -6.18 21.69 15.67
N ARG A 32 -7.39 21.16 15.42
CA ARG A 32 -8.65 21.93 15.53
C ARG A 32 -9.07 22.13 16.98
N HIS A 33 -8.76 21.17 17.87
CA HIS A 33 -9.20 21.14 19.26
C HIS A 33 -8.06 20.93 20.26
N PRO A 34 -7.04 21.82 20.30
CA PRO A 34 -5.88 21.64 21.18
C PRO A 34 -6.22 21.74 22.67
N ASN A 35 -7.37 22.34 23.02
CA ASN A 35 -7.84 22.59 24.39
C ASN A 35 -9.06 21.74 24.76
N ALA A 36 -9.33 20.63 24.06
CA ALA A 36 -10.40 19.72 24.43
C ALA A 36 -10.13 19.10 25.82
N HIS A 37 -11.19 18.89 26.60
CA HIS A 37 -11.05 18.27 27.92
C HIS A 37 -11.02 16.73 27.85
N ARG A 38 -11.69 16.17 26.86
CA ARG A 38 -11.69 14.73 26.53
C ARG A 38 -12.04 14.52 25.06
N PHE A 39 -11.55 13.41 24.51
CA PHE A 39 -11.92 12.96 23.17
C PHE A 39 -12.70 11.64 23.25
N GLU A 40 -13.72 11.49 22.39
CA GLU A 40 -14.35 10.22 22.11
C GLU A 40 -14.24 9.94 20.62
N VAL A 41 -13.76 8.72 20.25
CA VAL A 41 -13.60 8.31 18.86
C VAL A 41 -14.36 7.01 18.66
N THR A 42 -15.36 7.05 17.78
CA THR A 42 -16.12 5.86 17.37
C THR A 42 -15.58 5.33 16.06
N LEU A 43 -15.24 4.06 16.04
CA LEU A 43 -14.78 3.32 14.86
C LEU A 43 -15.91 2.44 14.35
N TYR A 44 -16.09 2.38 13.02
CA TYR A 44 -17.18 1.67 12.36
C TYR A 44 -16.66 0.61 11.38
N GLY A 45 -17.49 -0.42 11.11
CA GLY A 45 -17.27 -1.41 10.07
C GLY A 45 -15.90 -2.07 10.14
N SER A 46 -15.16 -2.11 9.04
CA SER A 46 -13.85 -2.75 8.96
C SER A 46 -12.81 -2.15 9.92
N LEU A 47 -12.81 -0.81 10.12
CA LEU A 47 -11.94 -0.16 11.11
C LEU A 47 -12.17 -0.69 12.54
N ALA A 48 -13.39 -1.05 12.89
CA ALA A 48 -13.69 -1.61 14.19
C ALA A 48 -13.45 -3.13 14.24
N ALA A 49 -13.77 -3.86 13.16
CA ALA A 49 -13.66 -5.32 13.11
C ALA A 49 -12.20 -5.80 13.22
N THR A 50 -11.28 -5.14 12.54
CA THR A 50 -9.85 -5.51 12.51
C THR A 50 -8.93 -4.52 13.24
N GLY A 51 -9.48 -3.42 13.74
CA GLY A 51 -8.73 -2.28 14.24
C GLY A 51 -7.77 -2.57 15.38
N LYS A 52 -8.08 -3.51 16.28
CA LYS A 52 -7.16 -3.92 17.34
C LYS A 52 -5.91 -4.61 16.77
N GLY A 53 -6.08 -5.49 15.78
CA GLY A 53 -4.98 -6.15 15.10
C GLY A 53 -4.15 -5.19 14.24
N HIS A 54 -4.76 -4.12 13.77
CA HIS A 54 -4.13 -3.06 13.00
C HIS A 54 -3.62 -1.88 13.86
N MET A 55 -3.68 -1.97 15.19
CA MET A 55 -3.23 -0.93 16.11
C MET A 55 -3.92 0.43 15.88
N THR A 56 -5.18 0.42 15.45
CA THR A 56 -5.94 1.65 15.13
C THR A 56 -6.15 2.53 16.37
N ASP A 57 -6.51 1.92 17.49
CA ASP A 57 -6.67 2.59 18.78
C ASP A 57 -5.34 3.18 19.27
N VAL A 58 -4.26 2.42 19.19
CA VAL A 58 -2.91 2.89 19.55
C VAL A 58 -2.54 4.11 18.72
N ALA A 59 -2.71 4.05 17.40
CA ALA A 59 -2.38 5.15 16.49
C ALA A 59 -3.17 6.44 16.77
N ILE A 60 -4.44 6.32 17.19
CA ILE A 60 -5.28 7.46 17.58
C ILE A 60 -4.89 7.96 18.97
N GLN A 61 -4.68 7.04 19.91
CA GLN A 61 -4.32 7.40 21.29
C GLN A 61 -2.95 8.06 21.38
N ASP A 62 -1.95 7.58 20.63
CA ASP A 62 -0.60 8.17 20.57
C ASP A 62 -0.65 9.67 20.21
N VAL A 63 -1.65 10.09 19.42
CA VAL A 63 -1.80 11.50 19.01
C VAL A 63 -2.65 12.29 19.99
N LEU A 64 -3.85 11.80 20.30
CA LEU A 64 -4.84 12.61 21.05
C LEU A 64 -4.55 12.63 22.55
N SER A 65 -3.92 11.58 23.11
CA SER A 65 -3.59 11.51 24.54
C SER A 65 -2.49 12.50 24.96
N GLU A 66 -1.79 13.11 24.01
CA GLU A 66 -0.86 14.21 24.29
C GLU A 66 -1.59 15.44 24.89
N ALA A 67 -2.86 15.63 24.54
CA ALA A 67 -3.66 16.79 24.98
C ALA A 67 -4.71 16.43 26.04
N ALA A 68 -5.43 15.30 25.87
CA ALA A 68 -6.53 14.93 26.77
C ALA A 68 -6.85 13.42 26.74
N PRO A 69 -7.55 12.87 27.76
CA PRO A 69 -7.97 11.47 27.76
C PRO A 69 -8.81 11.11 26.53
N VAL A 70 -8.59 9.90 26.00
CA VAL A 70 -9.25 9.39 24.78
C VAL A 70 -10.07 8.14 25.12
N LYS A 71 -11.34 8.15 24.70
CA LYS A 71 -12.21 6.96 24.76
C LYS A 71 -12.46 6.45 23.33
N ILE A 72 -12.12 5.18 23.08
CA ILE A 72 -12.43 4.52 21.82
C ILE A 72 -13.70 3.68 21.95
N VAL A 73 -14.63 3.85 21.01
CA VAL A 73 -15.88 3.09 20.91
C VAL A 73 -15.84 2.25 19.64
N TRP A 74 -16.06 0.93 19.77
CA TRP A 74 -15.98 -0.04 18.68
C TRP A 74 -17.37 -0.43 18.21
N LYS A 75 -17.63 -0.30 16.90
CA LYS A 75 -18.90 -0.66 16.24
C LYS A 75 -18.66 -1.49 14.98
N PRO A 76 -18.21 -2.75 15.12
CA PRO A 76 -17.79 -3.57 13.98
C PRO A 76 -18.94 -3.97 13.05
N THR A 77 -20.18 -4.02 13.54
CA THR A 77 -21.38 -4.39 12.76
C THR A 77 -22.13 -3.20 12.19
N GLU A 78 -21.75 -1.97 12.55
CA GLU A 78 -22.34 -0.75 12.01
C GLU A 78 -21.47 -0.21 10.87
N PHE A 79 -22.05 -0.03 9.68
CA PHE A 79 -21.38 0.50 8.51
C PHE A 79 -21.95 1.87 8.16
N LEU A 80 -21.07 2.85 7.96
CA LEU A 80 -21.46 4.14 7.43
C LEU A 80 -21.60 4.05 5.90
N GLN A 81 -22.53 4.84 5.34
CA GLN A 81 -22.98 4.69 3.96
C GLN A 81 -21.90 4.91 2.89
N PHE A 82 -20.92 5.78 3.17
CA PHE A 82 -19.94 6.21 2.17
C PHE A 82 -18.80 5.21 1.99
N HIS A 83 -18.24 4.66 3.10
CA HIS A 83 -17.09 3.76 3.05
C HIS A 83 -17.05 2.86 4.31
N PRO A 84 -16.59 1.58 4.20
CA PRO A 84 -16.52 0.66 5.34
C PRO A 84 -15.55 1.10 6.45
N ASN A 85 -14.57 1.98 6.15
CA ASN A 85 -13.60 2.48 7.12
C ASN A 85 -14.02 3.86 7.67
N GLY A 86 -15.19 3.93 8.31
CA GLY A 86 -15.69 5.14 8.93
C GLY A 86 -15.18 5.35 10.36
N MET A 87 -14.97 6.61 10.73
CA MET A 87 -14.65 7.03 12.11
C MET A 87 -15.31 8.37 12.43
N LYS A 88 -15.76 8.52 13.69
CA LYS A 88 -16.36 9.75 14.20
C LYS A 88 -15.56 10.24 15.40
N PHE A 89 -15.04 11.44 15.31
CA PHE A 89 -14.33 12.13 16.37
C PHE A 89 -15.27 13.11 17.07
N VAL A 90 -15.20 13.16 18.39
CA VAL A 90 -15.95 14.12 19.23
C VAL A 90 -14.99 14.74 20.23
N ALA A 91 -14.93 16.08 20.24
CA ALA A 91 -14.23 16.83 21.27
C ALA A 91 -15.23 17.28 22.35
N LEU A 92 -14.90 17.06 23.62
CA LEU A 92 -15.73 17.37 24.77
C LEU A 92 -15.10 18.47 25.60
N ASN A 93 -15.93 19.40 26.12
CA ASN A 93 -15.50 20.44 27.06
C ASN A 93 -15.50 19.92 28.50
N GLY A 94 -15.13 20.77 29.47
CA GLY A 94 -15.07 20.44 30.89
C GLY A 94 -16.41 20.04 31.53
N TYR A 95 -17.54 20.18 30.84
CA TYR A 95 -18.87 19.74 31.25
C TYR A 95 -19.36 18.50 30.50
N ASP A 96 -18.46 17.76 29.83
CA ASP A 96 -18.75 16.61 29.00
C ASP A 96 -19.74 16.90 27.84
N LYS A 97 -19.81 18.14 27.37
CA LYS A 97 -20.66 18.53 26.24
C LYS A 97 -19.82 18.52 24.94
N PRO A 98 -20.36 17.99 23.85
CA PRO A 98 -19.70 18.05 22.56
C PRO A 98 -19.46 19.50 22.11
N THR A 99 -18.25 19.82 21.70
CA THR A 99 -17.89 21.10 21.08
C THR A 99 -17.85 21.01 19.57
N GLU A 100 -17.40 19.84 19.04
CA GLU A 100 -17.46 19.49 17.63
C GLU A 100 -17.58 17.98 17.49
N GLU A 101 -18.31 17.57 16.45
CA GLU A 101 -18.38 16.20 15.94
C GLU A 101 -17.88 16.18 14.49
N TRP A 102 -16.96 15.28 14.18
CA TRP A 102 -16.38 15.17 12.86
C TRP A 102 -16.38 13.71 12.39
N THR A 103 -17.07 13.45 11.28
CA THR A 103 -17.08 12.14 10.63
C THR A 103 -16.14 12.16 9.44
N VAL A 104 -15.24 11.18 9.37
CA VAL A 104 -14.23 11.05 8.33
C VAL A 104 -14.00 9.57 8.01
N TYR A 105 -13.56 9.30 6.79
CA TYR A 105 -13.33 7.96 6.26
C TYR A 105 -11.90 7.78 5.83
N SER A 106 -11.32 6.60 6.08
CA SER A 106 -10.03 6.21 5.53
C SER A 106 -10.24 5.43 4.24
N VAL A 107 -9.98 6.07 3.09
CA VAL A 107 -10.35 5.59 1.75
C VAL A 107 -9.23 4.83 1.03
N GLY A 108 -8.31 4.22 1.77
CA GLY A 108 -7.20 3.44 1.24
C GLY A 108 -5.88 4.24 1.13
N GLY A 109 -4.75 3.54 1.21
CA GLY A 109 -3.42 4.15 1.15
C GLY A 109 -3.13 5.22 2.22
N GLY A 110 -3.95 5.34 3.27
CA GLY A 110 -3.88 6.41 4.28
C GLY A 110 -4.52 7.74 3.82
N ALA A 111 -5.29 7.76 2.73
CA ALA A 111 -6.08 8.90 2.32
C ALA A 111 -7.32 9.05 3.18
N LEU A 112 -7.79 10.30 3.33
CA LEU A 112 -8.98 10.64 4.10
C LEU A 112 -10.04 11.31 3.21
N SER A 113 -11.32 11.13 3.54
CA SER A 113 -12.46 11.80 2.92
C SER A 113 -13.54 12.08 3.96
N GLU A 114 -14.27 13.19 3.83
CA GLU A 114 -15.47 13.45 4.63
C GLU A 114 -16.75 12.85 4.01
N GLY A 115 -16.64 12.16 2.88
CA GLY A 115 -17.80 11.59 2.21
C GLY A 115 -18.70 12.59 1.48
N LYS A 116 -18.24 13.83 1.30
CA LYS A 116 -18.98 14.92 0.66
C LYS A 116 -18.81 14.96 -0.88
N GLY A 117 -18.13 13.97 -1.45
CA GLY A 117 -17.88 13.89 -2.89
C GLY A 117 -17.10 15.09 -3.43
N LYS A 118 -17.65 15.81 -4.43
CA LYS A 118 -16.98 16.99 -5.02
C LYS A 118 -16.84 18.17 -4.06
N GLU A 119 -17.61 18.19 -2.96
CA GLU A 119 -17.57 19.23 -1.92
C GLU A 119 -16.56 18.94 -0.80
N ASP A 120 -15.86 17.80 -0.89
CA ASP A 120 -14.82 17.40 0.06
C ASP A 120 -13.52 18.20 -0.16
N GLN A 121 -13.58 19.51 0.10
CA GLN A 121 -12.46 20.43 -0.15
C GLN A 121 -11.29 20.22 0.83
N CYS A 122 -11.54 19.68 2.02
CA CYS A 122 -10.52 19.51 3.06
C CYS A 122 -9.43 18.49 2.69
N PHE A 123 -9.74 17.51 1.82
CA PHE A 123 -8.85 16.43 1.43
C PHE A 123 -8.63 16.35 -0.07
N ARG A 124 -9.19 17.30 -0.82
CA ARG A 124 -9.03 17.33 -2.27
C ARG A 124 -7.58 17.68 -2.60
N GLN A 125 -6.88 16.73 -3.18
CA GLN A 125 -5.54 16.94 -3.68
C GLN A 125 -5.57 17.51 -5.09
N GLU A 126 -4.56 18.27 -5.42
CA GLU A 126 -4.39 18.82 -6.75
C GLU A 126 -4.25 17.68 -7.78
N GLN A 127 -4.93 17.83 -8.90
CA GLN A 127 -4.84 16.89 -10.02
C GLN A 127 -3.60 17.22 -10.84
N VAL A 128 -2.57 16.41 -10.69
CA VAL A 128 -1.26 16.59 -11.33
C VAL A 128 -1.25 16.01 -12.75
N TYR A 129 -1.84 14.82 -12.91
CA TYR A 129 -1.82 14.10 -14.18
C TYR A 129 -3.14 14.28 -14.95
N LYS A 130 -3.05 14.75 -16.19
CA LYS A 130 -4.20 14.88 -17.11
C LYS A 130 -4.63 13.53 -17.69
N LEU A 131 -3.66 12.68 -18.08
CA LEU A 131 -3.93 11.33 -18.56
C LEU A 131 -4.11 10.41 -17.36
N HIS A 132 -5.11 9.53 -17.41
CA HIS A 132 -5.46 8.62 -16.31
C HIS A 132 -5.61 7.16 -16.77
N THR A 133 -5.21 6.84 -17.98
CA THR A 133 -5.19 5.49 -18.54
C THR A 133 -3.80 5.15 -19.04
N THR A 134 -3.43 3.89 -18.93
CA THR A 134 -2.14 3.40 -19.46
C THR A 134 -2.05 3.62 -20.98
N LYS A 135 -3.15 3.37 -21.69
CA LYS A 135 -3.22 3.61 -23.14
C LYS A 135 -2.92 5.07 -23.49
N GLY A 136 -3.49 6.03 -22.74
CA GLY A 136 -3.23 7.46 -23.00
C GLY A 136 -1.76 7.82 -22.77
N ILE A 137 -1.14 7.26 -21.72
CA ILE A 137 0.27 7.50 -21.42
C ILE A 137 1.19 6.79 -22.43
N LEU A 138 0.87 5.57 -22.87
CA LEU A 138 1.59 4.87 -23.94
C LEU A 138 1.63 5.68 -25.23
N ASN A 139 0.48 6.18 -25.68
CA ASN A 139 0.42 7.05 -26.87
C ASN A 139 1.32 8.28 -26.69
N TRP A 140 1.30 8.90 -25.51
CA TRP A 140 2.19 10.02 -25.22
C TRP A 140 3.67 9.61 -25.28
N CYS A 141 4.03 8.43 -24.76
CA CYS A 141 5.40 7.90 -24.82
C CYS A 141 5.84 7.71 -26.28
N GLU A 142 4.99 7.13 -27.12
CA GLU A 142 5.26 6.88 -28.53
C GLU A 142 5.39 8.18 -29.31
N ASP A 143 4.45 9.13 -29.15
CA ASP A 143 4.44 10.40 -29.84
C ASP A 143 5.65 11.28 -29.49
N ASN A 144 6.21 11.14 -28.31
CA ASN A 144 7.33 11.95 -27.82
C ASN A 144 8.68 11.20 -27.78
N GLY A 145 8.72 9.90 -28.08
CA GLY A 145 9.93 9.08 -27.96
C GLY A 145 10.48 9.00 -26.53
N ARG A 146 9.59 8.95 -25.52
CA ARG A 146 9.92 9.00 -24.10
C ARG A 146 9.32 7.82 -23.32
N GLY A 147 9.75 7.66 -22.06
CA GLY A 147 9.24 6.63 -21.16
C GLY A 147 8.25 7.12 -20.11
N PHE A 148 7.67 6.18 -19.35
CA PHE A 148 6.71 6.47 -18.27
C PHE A 148 7.26 7.42 -17.20
N TRP A 149 8.51 7.24 -16.77
CA TRP A 149 9.13 8.09 -15.75
C TRP A 149 9.30 9.54 -16.24
N GLU A 150 9.51 9.76 -17.54
CA GLU A 150 9.60 11.10 -18.13
C GLU A 150 8.23 11.79 -18.22
N TYR A 151 7.15 11.00 -18.36
CA TYR A 151 5.79 11.53 -18.19
C TYR A 151 5.53 11.96 -16.75
N VAL A 152 6.02 11.20 -15.77
CA VAL A 152 5.98 11.60 -14.35
C VAL A 152 6.76 12.90 -14.14
N GLU A 153 8.00 12.99 -14.61
CA GLU A 153 8.84 14.19 -14.51
C GLU A 153 8.18 15.43 -15.14
N LEU A 154 7.47 15.25 -16.26
CA LEU A 154 6.75 16.34 -16.92
C LEU A 154 5.58 16.88 -16.07
N CYS A 155 4.91 16.01 -15.34
CA CYS A 155 3.66 16.33 -14.62
C CYS A 155 3.87 16.77 -13.19
N GLU A 156 4.85 16.19 -12.49
CA GLU A 156 5.11 16.43 -11.08
C GLU A 156 5.94 17.70 -10.83
N ASP A 157 5.88 18.20 -9.61
CA ASP A 157 6.75 19.28 -9.16
C ASP A 157 8.22 18.83 -9.09
N LYS A 158 9.15 19.78 -9.15
CA LYS A 158 10.61 19.52 -9.16
C LYS A 158 11.10 18.76 -7.93
N ASP A 159 10.40 18.82 -6.81
CA ASP A 159 10.73 18.13 -5.57
C ASP A 159 10.41 16.62 -5.59
N ILE A 160 9.78 16.11 -6.66
CA ILE A 160 9.43 14.70 -6.77
C ILE A 160 10.65 13.79 -6.62
N TRP A 161 11.79 14.17 -7.21
CA TRP A 161 13.01 13.37 -7.13
C TRP A 161 13.60 13.30 -5.72
N ASP A 162 13.51 14.40 -4.96
CA ASP A 162 13.95 14.42 -3.56
C ASP A 162 13.00 13.59 -2.69
N TYR A 163 11.70 13.64 -2.97
CA TYR A 163 10.72 12.81 -2.31
C TYR A 163 10.94 11.31 -2.60
N LEU A 164 11.10 10.92 -3.86
CA LEU A 164 11.37 9.53 -4.25
C LEU A 164 12.70 9.03 -3.66
N ARG A 165 13.71 9.90 -3.53
CA ARG A 165 14.95 9.56 -2.82
C ARG A 165 14.71 9.26 -1.35
N GLN A 166 13.87 10.05 -0.67
CA GLN A 166 13.47 9.75 0.72
C GLN A 166 12.72 8.42 0.82
N VAL A 167 11.78 8.17 -0.10
CA VAL A 167 11.04 6.90 -0.20
C VAL A 167 12.03 5.73 -0.37
N TRP A 168 12.98 5.86 -1.30
CA TRP A 168 14.00 4.85 -1.55
C TRP A 168 14.85 4.55 -0.31
N GLN A 169 15.31 5.59 0.38
CA GLN A 169 16.06 5.43 1.63
C GLN A 169 15.25 4.74 2.73
N VAL A 170 13.95 5.02 2.83
CA VAL A 170 13.07 4.32 3.79
C VAL A 170 12.92 2.86 3.40
N MET A 171 12.72 2.55 2.12
CA MET A 171 12.62 1.19 1.61
C MET A 171 13.89 0.37 1.92
N GLN A 172 15.08 0.91 1.62
CA GLN A 172 16.35 0.27 1.94
C GLN A 172 16.51 0.02 3.44
N ARG A 173 16.26 1.05 4.26
CA ARG A 173 16.36 0.91 5.72
C ARG A 173 15.39 -0.13 6.28
N ALA A 174 14.18 -0.22 5.73
CA ALA A 174 13.22 -1.22 6.16
C ALA A 174 13.68 -2.65 5.83
N VAL A 175 14.26 -2.87 4.64
CA VAL A 175 14.87 -4.16 4.26
C VAL A 175 15.99 -4.52 5.22
N HIS A 176 17.00 -3.67 5.36
CA HIS A 176 18.17 -3.97 6.19
C HIS A 176 17.80 -4.18 7.66
N ARG A 177 16.96 -3.31 8.22
CA ARG A 177 16.48 -3.45 9.59
C ARG A 177 15.74 -4.76 9.80
N GLY A 178 14.88 -5.19 8.87
CA GLY A 178 14.13 -6.44 8.99
C GLY A 178 14.99 -7.68 8.81
N ILE A 179 16.09 -7.61 8.03
CA ILE A 179 17.08 -8.71 7.93
C ILE A 179 17.84 -8.90 9.24
N ASP A 180 18.11 -7.83 9.96
CA ASP A 180 18.86 -7.87 11.24
C ASP A 180 17.94 -8.12 12.45
N HIS A 181 16.63 -8.09 12.28
CA HIS A 181 15.67 -8.16 13.37
C HIS A 181 15.12 -9.59 13.53
N GLU A 182 15.56 -10.27 14.58
CA GLU A 182 15.12 -11.61 14.97
C GLU A 182 13.95 -11.58 15.98
N GLY A 183 13.43 -12.76 16.33
CA GLY A 183 12.39 -12.94 17.34
C GLY A 183 11.01 -13.19 16.77
N ALA A 184 9.98 -12.85 17.55
CA ALA A 184 8.57 -13.05 17.17
C ALA A 184 7.88 -11.75 16.81
N LEU A 185 6.91 -11.84 15.90
CA LEU A 185 6.00 -10.74 15.56
C LEU A 185 5.02 -10.49 16.72
N PRO A 186 4.53 -9.24 16.87
CA PRO A 186 3.55 -8.92 17.90
C PRO A 186 2.21 -9.59 17.64
N GLY A 187 1.44 -9.81 18.72
CA GLY A 187 0.09 -10.34 18.67
C GLY A 187 -0.02 -11.82 19.03
N PRO A 188 -1.23 -12.37 19.01
CA PRO A 188 -1.54 -13.71 19.55
C PRO A 188 -1.02 -14.88 18.67
N LEU A 189 -0.60 -14.62 17.43
CA LEU A 189 -0.14 -15.70 16.54
C LEU A 189 1.29 -16.17 16.84
N HIS A 190 2.07 -15.41 17.59
CA HIS A 190 3.45 -15.74 17.97
C HIS A 190 4.35 -16.18 16.81
N LEU A 191 4.16 -15.59 15.62
CA LEU A 191 4.92 -15.94 14.44
C LEU A 191 6.37 -15.54 14.59
N ALA A 192 7.29 -16.48 14.36
CA ALA A 192 8.71 -16.16 14.25
C ALA A 192 9.00 -15.34 12.98
N ARG A 193 9.88 -14.35 13.09
CA ARG A 193 10.42 -13.63 11.92
C ARG A 193 11.22 -14.61 11.05
N LYS A 194 10.97 -14.57 9.76
CA LYS A 194 11.56 -15.47 8.76
C LYS A 194 12.68 -14.82 7.96
N ALA A 195 12.65 -13.50 7.82
CA ALA A 195 13.57 -12.77 6.94
C ALA A 195 15.06 -13.06 7.22
N PRO A 196 15.57 -13.01 8.48
CA PRO A 196 16.97 -13.30 8.78
C PRO A 196 17.38 -14.71 8.35
N THR A 197 16.54 -15.70 8.65
CA THR A 197 16.79 -17.11 8.32
C THR A 197 16.76 -17.34 6.81
N TYR A 198 15.80 -16.74 6.09
CA TYR A 198 15.70 -16.86 4.63
C TYR A 198 16.90 -16.20 3.93
N TYR A 199 17.32 -15.03 4.41
CA TYR A 199 18.51 -14.36 3.91
C TYR A 199 19.75 -15.23 4.08
N THR A 200 20.02 -15.70 5.29
CA THR A 200 21.18 -16.54 5.60
C THR A 200 21.20 -17.82 4.77
N LYS A 201 20.05 -18.52 4.68
CA LYS A 201 19.94 -19.75 3.87
C LYS A 201 20.14 -19.47 2.38
N SER A 202 19.69 -18.31 1.89
CA SER A 202 19.86 -17.95 0.48
C SER A 202 21.33 -17.89 0.05
N LEU A 203 22.24 -17.52 0.93
CA LEU A 203 23.66 -17.40 0.65
C LEU A 203 24.31 -18.75 0.29
N ALA A 204 23.74 -19.87 0.72
CA ALA A 204 24.24 -21.21 0.44
C ALA A 204 23.81 -21.76 -0.93
N TYR A 205 22.89 -21.09 -1.64
CA TYR A 205 22.38 -21.55 -2.92
C TYR A 205 23.21 -21.05 -4.11
N LYS A 206 23.06 -21.71 -5.27
CA LYS A 206 23.59 -21.24 -6.55
C LYS A 206 22.94 -19.91 -6.95
N PRO A 207 23.59 -19.06 -7.78
CA PRO A 207 23.14 -17.71 -8.09
C PRO A 207 21.66 -17.57 -8.47
N SER A 208 21.14 -18.50 -9.27
CA SER A 208 19.73 -18.46 -9.72
C SER A 208 18.72 -18.64 -8.57
N LEU A 209 18.98 -19.57 -7.66
CA LEU A 209 18.15 -19.79 -6.46
C LEU A 209 18.46 -18.76 -5.37
N GLN A 210 19.72 -18.33 -5.27
CA GLN A 210 20.14 -17.29 -4.34
C GLN A 210 19.38 -15.98 -4.60
N SER A 211 19.28 -15.56 -5.87
CA SER A 211 18.52 -14.36 -6.26
C SER A 211 17.08 -14.46 -5.76
N ARG A 212 16.38 -15.55 -6.06
CA ARG A 212 14.99 -15.75 -5.61
C ARG A 212 14.86 -15.80 -4.09
N GLY A 213 15.79 -16.47 -3.40
CA GLY A 213 15.83 -16.51 -1.93
C GLY A 213 16.03 -15.14 -1.28
N ARG A 214 16.87 -14.28 -1.87
CA ARG A 214 17.04 -12.89 -1.41
C ARG A 214 15.79 -12.05 -1.60
N VAL A 215 15.12 -12.16 -2.76
CA VAL A 215 13.86 -11.44 -2.99
C VAL A 215 12.81 -11.83 -1.96
N PHE A 216 12.68 -13.14 -1.64
CA PHE A 216 11.82 -13.57 -0.53
C PHE A 216 12.24 -12.92 0.78
N ALA A 217 13.52 -13.01 1.15
CA ALA A 217 14.02 -12.47 2.41
C ALA A 217 13.76 -10.97 2.55
N TYR A 218 13.98 -10.19 1.49
CA TYR A 218 13.80 -8.74 1.50
C TYR A 218 12.33 -8.32 1.56
N ALA A 219 11.45 -9.01 0.83
CA ALA A 219 10.01 -8.77 0.91
C ALA A 219 9.45 -9.15 2.30
N LEU A 220 9.90 -10.29 2.87
CA LEU A 220 9.59 -10.69 4.24
C LEU A 220 10.08 -9.65 5.25
N ALA A 221 11.33 -9.17 5.12
CA ALA A 221 11.93 -8.18 6.02
C ALA A 221 11.06 -6.93 6.18
N VAL A 222 10.65 -6.33 5.05
CA VAL A 222 9.80 -5.14 5.08
C VAL A 222 8.40 -5.46 5.64
N SER A 223 7.84 -6.61 5.26
CA SER A 223 6.50 -7.00 5.72
C SER A 223 6.46 -7.30 7.22
N GLU A 224 7.51 -7.91 7.76
CA GLU A 224 7.67 -8.18 9.20
C GLU A 224 7.91 -6.89 9.99
N GLU A 225 8.69 -5.95 9.45
CA GLU A 225 8.84 -4.61 10.02
C GLU A 225 7.52 -3.85 10.02
N ASN A 226 6.78 -3.90 8.90
CA ASN A 226 5.44 -3.32 8.81
C ASN A 226 4.50 -3.91 9.87
N ALA A 227 4.44 -5.23 9.99
CA ALA A 227 3.59 -5.93 10.96
C ALA A 227 3.92 -5.59 12.42
N SER A 228 5.14 -5.14 12.67
CA SER A 228 5.63 -4.74 14.00
C SER A 228 5.52 -3.23 14.27
N GLY A 229 4.82 -2.46 13.42
CA GLY A 229 4.68 -1.01 13.58
C GLY A 229 5.93 -0.21 13.17
N GLY A 230 6.87 -0.83 12.44
CA GLY A 230 8.05 -0.16 11.90
C GLY A 230 7.70 0.88 10.82
N THR A 231 8.63 1.80 10.58
CA THR A 231 8.49 2.79 9.51
C THR A 231 8.75 2.16 8.15
N VAL A 232 7.77 2.27 7.25
CA VAL A 232 7.80 1.78 5.87
C VAL A 232 7.33 2.86 4.89
N ALA A 233 7.58 2.65 3.61
CA ALA A 233 6.93 3.40 2.54
C ALA A 233 5.82 2.53 1.94
N THR A 234 4.62 3.07 1.79
CA THR A 234 3.54 2.35 1.08
C THR A 234 3.90 2.14 -0.39
N ALA A 235 3.44 1.01 -0.98
CA ALA A 235 3.60 0.72 -2.40
C ALA A 235 2.58 -0.36 -2.87
N PRO A 236 1.27 -0.04 -3.06
CA PRO A 236 0.61 1.22 -2.77
C PRO A 236 0.10 1.34 -1.33
N THR A 237 0.11 0.26 -0.53
CA THR A 237 -0.37 0.21 0.86
C THR A 237 0.69 -0.32 1.81
N CYS A 238 0.47 -0.19 3.13
CA CYS A 238 1.34 -0.82 4.13
C CYS A 238 1.32 -2.35 4.03
N GLY A 239 0.14 -2.95 3.84
CA GLY A 239 -0.01 -4.41 3.71
C GLY A 239 0.75 -5.01 2.53
N ALA A 240 1.05 -4.21 1.51
CA ALA A 240 1.81 -4.61 0.33
C ALA A 240 3.20 -3.95 0.23
N SER A 241 3.64 -3.28 1.30
CA SER A 241 4.89 -2.49 1.30
C SER A 241 6.18 -3.30 1.13
N GLY A 242 6.12 -4.62 1.21
CA GLY A 242 7.27 -5.50 1.04
C GLY A 242 7.63 -5.79 -0.42
N VAL A 243 6.67 -5.69 -1.35
CA VAL A 243 6.85 -6.15 -2.74
C VAL A 243 7.87 -5.29 -3.50
N VAL A 244 7.60 -4.00 -3.63
CA VAL A 244 8.44 -3.07 -4.41
C VAL A 244 9.86 -2.98 -3.83
N PRO A 245 10.07 -2.74 -2.52
CA PRO A 245 11.41 -2.68 -1.99
C PRO A 245 12.13 -4.03 -2.01
N GLY A 246 11.42 -5.15 -1.81
CA GLY A 246 12.02 -6.48 -1.90
C GLY A 246 12.65 -6.76 -3.27
N VAL A 247 12.00 -6.30 -4.33
CA VAL A 247 12.51 -6.39 -5.70
C VAL A 247 13.62 -5.37 -5.96
N LEU A 248 13.35 -4.08 -5.70
CA LEU A 248 14.27 -3.01 -6.11
C LEU A 248 15.59 -3.02 -5.32
N VAL A 249 15.57 -3.33 -4.01
CA VAL A 249 16.81 -3.44 -3.21
C VAL A 249 17.64 -4.63 -3.72
N HIS A 250 16.99 -5.77 -3.99
CA HIS A 250 17.69 -6.91 -4.57
C HIS A 250 18.35 -6.55 -5.92
N LEU A 251 17.62 -5.89 -6.81
CA LEU A 251 18.16 -5.51 -8.13
C LEU A 251 19.26 -4.47 -8.03
N ALA A 252 19.13 -3.48 -7.14
CA ALA A 252 20.14 -2.47 -6.91
C ALA A 252 21.47 -3.11 -6.44
N GLU A 253 21.41 -4.06 -5.51
CA GLU A 253 22.59 -4.75 -4.98
C GLU A 253 23.16 -5.78 -5.96
N PHE A 254 22.30 -6.56 -6.63
CA PHE A 254 22.75 -7.67 -7.48
C PHE A 254 23.24 -7.21 -8.85
N HIS A 255 22.64 -6.16 -9.42
CA HIS A 255 22.97 -5.63 -10.74
C HIS A 255 23.70 -4.29 -10.70
N ASN A 256 23.96 -3.74 -9.50
CA ASN A 256 24.60 -2.44 -9.30
C ASN A 256 23.91 -1.29 -10.07
N PHE A 257 22.60 -1.28 -10.11
CA PHE A 257 21.86 -0.17 -10.72
C PHE A 257 22.11 1.13 -9.92
N SER A 258 22.34 2.22 -10.63
CA SER A 258 22.52 3.53 -10.01
C SER A 258 21.23 4.01 -9.34
N GLU A 259 21.39 4.84 -8.28
CA GLU A 259 20.25 5.44 -7.58
C GLU A 259 19.31 6.14 -8.57
N THR A 260 19.83 6.88 -9.53
CA THR A 260 19.01 7.55 -10.55
C THR A 260 18.12 6.58 -11.31
N ARG A 261 18.63 5.41 -11.73
CA ARG A 261 17.80 4.40 -12.40
C ARG A 261 16.71 3.83 -11.47
N ILE A 262 17.04 3.64 -10.21
CA ILE A 262 16.04 3.19 -9.21
C ILE A 262 14.96 4.24 -9.00
N LEU A 263 15.31 5.53 -8.93
CA LEU A 263 14.32 6.61 -8.80
C LEU A 263 13.40 6.69 -10.03
N HIS A 264 13.94 6.55 -11.24
CA HIS A 264 13.13 6.46 -12.46
C HIS A 264 12.20 5.24 -12.44
N ALA A 265 12.67 4.10 -11.95
CA ALA A 265 11.84 2.89 -11.80
C ALA A 265 10.74 3.08 -10.74
N LEU A 266 11.02 3.78 -9.63
CA LEU A 266 10.00 4.16 -8.65
C LEU A 266 8.96 5.12 -9.24
N ALA A 267 9.37 6.09 -10.05
CA ALA A 267 8.43 6.97 -10.75
C ALA A 267 7.48 6.17 -11.65
N THR A 268 8.01 5.21 -12.43
CA THR A 268 7.21 4.30 -13.25
C THR A 268 6.31 3.42 -12.38
N ALA A 269 6.80 2.82 -11.30
CA ALA A 269 5.96 2.07 -10.36
C ALA A 269 4.80 2.93 -9.82
N GLY A 270 5.10 4.16 -9.43
CA GLY A 270 4.13 5.11 -8.89
C GLY A 270 2.99 5.42 -9.83
N ILE A 271 3.26 5.63 -11.13
CA ILE A 271 2.21 5.94 -12.11
C ILE A 271 1.27 4.75 -12.32
N PHE A 272 1.77 3.50 -12.35
CA PHE A 272 0.93 2.31 -12.44
C PHE A 272 0.03 2.15 -11.22
N GLY A 273 0.57 2.32 -10.01
CA GLY A 273 -0.22 2.34 -8.77
C GLY A 273 -1.29 3.44 -8.77
N ASN A 274 -0.95 4.62 -9.28
CA ASN A 274 -1.84 5.77 -9.35
C ASN A 274 -3.00 5.57 -10.34
N ILE A 275 -2.74 4.93 -11.49
CA ILE A 275 -3.78 4.55 -12.47
C ILE A 275 -4.80 3.63 -11.80
N VAL A 276 -4.36 2.63 -11.04
CA VAL A 276 -5.26 1.72 -10.32
C VAL A 276 -6.04 2.46 -9.23
N LYS A 277 -5.37 3.28 -8.42
CA LYS A 277 -6.02 4.09 -7.38
C LYS A 277 -7.13 4.97 -7.95
N TYR A 278 -6.90 5.58 -9.11
CA TYR A 278 -7.84 6.51 -9.73
C TYR A 278 -9.03 5.81 -10.40
N ASN A 279 -8.80 4.72 -11.14
CA ASN A 279 -9.84 4.06 -11.94
C ASN A 279 -10.58 2.93 -11.19
N ALA A 280 -9.94 2.38 -10.15
CA ALA A 280 -10.52 1.32 -9.32
C ALA A 280 -10.42 1.66 -7.82
N SER A 281 -9.63 0.89 -7.06
CA SER A 281 -9.31 1.14 -5.66
C SER A 281 -8.03 0.39 -5.26
N ILE A 282 -7.33 0.93 -4.26
CA ILE A 282 -6.21 0.27 -3.59
C ILE A 282 -6.57 -0.14 -2.15
N SER A 283 -7.85 -0.15 -1.79
CA SER A 283 -8.34 -0.50 -0.45
C SER A 283 -8.70 -1.99 -0.37
N GLY A 284 -8.08 -2.73 0.54
CA GLY A 284 -8.43 -4.13 0.81
C GLY A 284 -9.89 -4.31 1.24
N ALA A 285 -10.43 -3.32 1.96
CA ALA A 285 -11.83 -3.30 2.40
C ALA A 285 -12.83 -3.10 1.24
N GLU A 286 -12.40 -2.53 0.12
CA GLU A 286 -13.25 -2.33 -1.07
C GLU A 286 -13.10 -3.44 -2.09
N VAL A 287 -11.86 -3.77 -2.46
CA VAL A 287 -11.58 -4.66 -3.59
C VAL A 287 -10.80 -5.93 -3.22
N GLY A 288 -10.55 -6.17 -1.93
CA GLY A 288 -9.73 -7.30 -1.50
C GLY A 288 -8.23 -7.06 -1.73
N CYS A 289 -7.44 -8.10 -1.50
CA CYS A 289 -5.98 -8.02 -1.57
C CYS A 289 -5.43 -7.88 -3.01
N GLN A 290 -6.26 -8.10 -4.04
CA GLN A 290 -5.91 -7.79 -5.43
C GLN A 290 -5.58 -6.29 -5.60
N GLY A 291 -6.26 -5.39 -4.87
CA GLY A 291 -5.99 -3.95 -4.86
C GLY A 291 -4.74 -3.54 -4.07
N GLU A 292 -4.22 -4.39 -3.24
CA GLU A 292 -3.01 -4.15 -2.45
C GLU A 292 -1.82 -4.91 -3.05
N VAL A 293 -1.73 -6.21 -2.83
CA VAL A 293 -0.61 -7.06 -3.28
C VAL A 293 -0.57 -7.20 -4.79
N GLY A 294 -1.74 -7.32 -5.45
CA GLY A 294 -1.80 -7.38 -6.92
C GLY A 294 -1.28 -6.11 -7.57
N VAL A 295 -1.68 -4.95 -7.05
CA VAL A 295 -1.19 -3.65 -7.52
C VAL A 295 0.30 -3.47 -7.22
N ALA A 296 0.77 -3.88 -6.04
CA ALA A 296 2.20 -3.86 -5.70
C ALA A 296 3.03 -4.72 -6.65
N CYS A 297 2.52 -5.91 -7.04
CA CYS A 297 3.15 -6.75 -8.03
C CYS A 297 3.24 -6.06 -9.40
N ALA A 298 2.16 -5.43 -9.87
CA ALA A 298 2.16 -4.66 -11.11
C ALA A 298 3.17 -3.51 -11.09
N MET A 299 3.19 -2.75 -9.99
CA MET A 299 4.16 -1.66 -9.77
C MET A 299 5.61 -2.16 -9.85
N ALA A 300 5.91 -3.26 -9.16
CA ALA A 300 7.24 -3.87 -9.16
C ALA A 300 7.61 -4.45 -10.53
N SER A 301 6.65 -5.06 -11.24
CA SER A 301 6.85 -5.60 -12.60
C SER A 301 7.22 -4.50 -13.60
N ALA A 302 6.47 -3.39 -13.59
CA ALA A 302 6.75 -2.23 -14.44
C ALA A 302 8.13 -1.62 -14.13
N ALA A 303 8.43 -1.40 -12.85
CA ALA A 303 9.74 -0.88 -12.41
C ALA A 303 10.90 -1.78 -12.84
N THR A 304 10.75 -3.07 -12.68
CA THR A 304 11.77 -4.06 -13.05
C THR A 304 11.96 -4.10 -14.56
N CYS A 305 10.88 -4.12 -15.34
CA CYS A 305 10.94 -4.11 -16.79
C CYS A 305 11.68 -2.87 -17.32
N GLN A 306 11.42 -1.71 -16.74
CA GLN A 306 12.16 -0.48 -17.07
C GLN A 306 13.64 -0.57 -16.72
N LEU A 307 14.01 -1.11 -15.55
CA LEU A 307 15.43 -1.27 -15.16
C LEU A 307 16.22 -2.11 -16.16
N PHE A 308 15.59 -3.13 -16.73
CA PHE A 308 16.20 -3.98 -17.76
C PHE A 308 16.04 -3.43 -19.19
N GLY A 309 15.57 -2.20 -19.34
CA GLY A 309 15.52 -1.52 -20.64
C GLY A 309 14.33 -1.91 -21.52
N GLY A 310 13.26 -2.40 -20.93
CA GLY A 310 12.01 -2.70 -21.64
C GLY A 310 11.41 -1.47 -22.33
N THR A 311 10.78 -1.68 -23.48
CA THR A 311 10.00 -0.67 -24.17
C THR A 311 8.77 -0.26 -23.35
N PRO A 312 8.16 0.91 -23.61
CA PRO A 312 6.91 1.28 -22.93
C PRO A 312 5.82 0.20 -23.01
N SER A 313 5.66 -0.45 -24.17
CA SER A 313 4.70 -1.55 -24.34
C SER A 313 5.05 -2.78 -23.52
N GLN A 314 6.34 -3.15 -23.40
CA GLN A 314 6.78 -4.24 -22.52
C GLN A 314 6.61 -3.91 -21.05
N ILE A 315 6.82 -2.65 -20.64
CA ILE A 315 6.60 -2.19 -19.27
C ILE A 315 5.11 -2.30 -18.90
N GLU A 316 4.22 -1.87 -19.80
CA GLU A 316 2.78 -2.01 -19.61
C GLU A 316 2.36 -3.48 -19.53
N TYR A 317 2.90 -4.33 -20.42
CA TYR A 317 2.61 -5.76 -20.41
C TYR A 317 3.09 -6.43 -19.11
N ALA A 318 4.28 -6.10 -18.62
CA ALA A 318 4.77 -6.61 -17.33
C ALA A 318 3.84 -6.22 -16.17
N ALA A 319 3.35 -4.98 -16.15
CA ALA A 319 2.40 -4.53 -15.15
C ALA A 319 1.06 -5.25 -15.25
N GLU A 320 0.57 -5.43 -16.48
CA GLU A 320 -0.66 -6.18 -16.77
C GLU A 320 -0.60 -7.59 -16.20
N MET A 321 0.46 -8.36 -16.55
CA MET A 321 0.73 -9.70 -16.03
C MET A 321 0.79 -9.72 -14.50
N GLY A 322 1.43 -8.70 -13.90
CA GLY A 322 1.53 -8.56 -12.45
C GLY A 322 0.17 -8.43 -11.75
N LEU A 323 -0.78 -7.71 -12.35
CA LEU A 323 -2.12 -7.51 -11.78
C LEU A 323 -3.08 -8.65 -12.14
N GLU A 324 -3.11 -9.08 -13.42
CA GLU A 324 -4.01 -10.11 -13.92
C GLU A 324 -3.97 -11.38 -13.06
N HIS A 325 -2.77 -11.85 -12.72
CA HIS A 325 -2.56 -13.09 -11.96
C HIS A 325 -2.84 -12.95 -10.45
N HIS A 326 -3.33 -11.78 -10.02
CA HIS A 326 -3.81 -11.53 -8.65
C HIS A 326 -5.31 -11.23 -8.59
N LEU A 327 -6.04 -11.30 -9.72
CA LEU A 327 -7.49 -11.09 -9.73
C LEU A 327 -8.21 -12.11 -8.85
N GLY A 328 -9.24 -11.65 -8.13
CA GLY A 328 -10.02 -12.49 -7.22
C GLY A 328 -9.39 -12.74 -5.84
N MET A 329 -8.26 -12.12 -5.52
CA MET A 329 -7.58 -12.32 -4.24
C MET A 329 -8.35 -11.66 -3.09
N THR A 330 -8.80 -12.48 -2.14
CA THR A 330 -9.52 -12.05 -0.94
C THR A 330 -8.63 -11.31 0.05
N CYS A 331 -9.20 -10.57 0.99
CA CYS A 331 -8.51 -9.97 2.13
C CYS A 331 -9.13 -10.51 3.45
N ASP A 332 -8.54 -11.57 3.98
CA ASP A 332 -9.02 -12.35 5.11
C ASP A 332 -7.91 -12.58 6.15
N PRO A 333 -7.38 -11.49 6.77
CA PRO A 333 -6.25 -11.58 7.68
C PRO A 333 -6.62 -12.32 8.98
N VAL A 334 -5.81 -13.32 9.34
CA VAL A 334 -6.00 -14.11 10.57
C VAL A 334 -5.86 -13.20 11.79
N CYS A 335 -6.79 -13.29 12.72
CA CYS A 335 -6.89 -12.42 13.91
C CYS A 335 -6.90 -10.91 13.59
N GLY A 336 -7.22 -10.51 12.37
CA GLY A 336 -7.15 -9.11 11.93
C GLY A 336 -5.72 -8.56 11.85
N LEU A 337 -4.70 -9.42 11.83
CA LEU A 337 -3.29 -9.02 11.80
C LEU A 337 -2.75 -9.01 10.36
N VAL A 338 -1.96 -7.98 10.02
CA VAL A 338 -1.25 -7.92 8.74
C VAL A 338 -0.05 -8.89 8.76
N GLN A 339 -0.34 -10.17 8.99
CA GLN A 339 0.65 -11.25 9.15
C GLN A 339 0.32 -12.44 8.26
N ILE A 340 -0.75 -13.19 8.53
CA ILE A 340 -1.23 -14.29 7.71
C ILE A 340 -2.49 -13.84 6.97
N PRO A 341 -2.53 -13.93 5.63
CA PRO A 341 -1.48 -14.39 4.69
C PRO A 341 -0.57 -13.28 4.16
N CYS A 342 -0.68 -12.05 4.67
CA CYS A 342 -0.12 -10.83 4.08
C CYS A 342 1.40 -10.90 3.85
N ILE A 343 2.16 -11.33 4.87
CA ILE A 343 3.62 -11.38 4.81
C ILE A 343 4.10 -12.30 3.69
N GLU A 344 3.54 -13.50 3.60
CA GLU A 344 3.92 -14.46 2.56
C GLU A 344 3.45 -14.04 1.16
N ARG A 345 2.27 -13.42 1.05
CA ARG A 345 1.78 -12.85 -0.22
C ARG A 345 2.75 -11.82 -0.79
N ASN A 346 3.36 -10.97 0.05
CA ASN A 346 4.38 -10.01 -0.40
C ASN A 346 5.59 -10.72 -1.01
N ALA A 347 6.10 -11.76 -0.35
CA ALA A 347 7.25 -12.50 -0.83
C ALA A 347 6.98 -13.17 -2.18
N PHE A 348 5.82 -13.83 -2.33
CA PHE A 348 5.43 -14.46 -3.60
C PHE A 348 5.17 -13.43 -4.70
N ALA A 349 4.51 -12.31 -4.40
CA ALA A 349 4.27 -11.25 -5.37
C ALA A 349 5.56 -10.60 -5.86
N ALA A 350 6.56 -10.43 -4.98
CA ALA A 350 7.87 -9.90 -5.35
C ALA A 350 8.58 -10.82 -6.37
N CYS A 351 8.56 -12.14 -6.16
CA CYS A 351 9.10 -13.09 -7.15
C CYS A 351 8.29 -13.09 -8.44
N ARG A 352 6.96 -13.03 -8.34
CA ARG A 352 6.08 -12.98 -9.52
C ARG A 352 6.31 -11.71 -10.34
N ALA A 353 6.69 -10.60 -9.73
CA ALA A 353 7.05 -9.39 -10.46
C ALA A 353 8.28 -9.58 -11.35
N LEU A 354 9.29 -10.34 -10.90
CA LEU A 354 10.44 -10.72 -11.73
C LEU A 354 10.06 -11.68 -12.86
N ASP A 355 9.19 -12.64 -12.58
CA ASP A 355 8.69 -13.58 -13.59
C ASP A 355 7.87 -12.84 -14.67
N ALA A 356 7.00 -11.89 -14.28
CA ALA A 356 6.21 -11.06 -15.19
C ALA A 356 7.11 -10.16 -16.08
N GLN A 357 8.11 -9.54 -15.49
CA GLN A 357 9.11 -8.76 -16.24
C GLN A 357 9.84 -9.63 -17.27
N LEU A 358 10.35 -10.80 -16.86
CA LEU A 358 11.06 -11.70 -17.76
C LEU A 358 10.15 -12.11 -18.92
N TYR A 359 8.91 -12.53 -18.63
CA TYR A 359 7.94 -12.92 -19.63
C TYR A 359 7.67 -11.80 -20.65
N ALA A 360 7.39 -10.59 -20.17
CA ALA A 360 7.14 -9.44 -21.04
C ALA A 360 8.36 -9.07 -21.89
N SER A 361 9.57 -9.16 -21.34
CA SER A 361 10.82 -8.85 -22.04
C SER A 361 11.18 -9.85 -23.16
N LEU A 362 10.68 -11.09 -23.08
CA LEU A 362 10.84 -12.10 -24.14
C LEU A 362 9.85 -11.90 -25.29
N SER A 363 8.87 -11.02 -25.16
CA SER A 363 7.88 -10.68 -26.17
C SER A 363 8.22 -9.37 -26.88
N ASP A 364 7.46 -9.04 -27.92
CA ASP A 364 7.51 -7.72 -28.58
C ASP A 364 6.69 -6.63 -27.84
N GLY A 365 6.07 -6.98 -26.71
CA GLY A 365 5.19 -6.10 -25.93
C GLY A 365 3.73 -6.08 -26.40
N HIS A 366 3.40 -6.71 -27.53
CA HIS A 366 2.01 -6.79 -28.00
C HIS A 366 1.23 -7.88 -27.29
N HIS A 367 0.06 -7.54 -26.76
CA HIS A 367 -0.84 -8.46 -26.07
C HIS A 367 -2.31 -8.03 -26.20
N ARG A 368 -3.25 -8.93 -25.89
CA ARG A 368 -4.68 -8.69 -26.19
C ARG A 368 -5.43 -7.99 -25.07
N VAL A 369 -5.05 -8.18 -23.84
CA VAL A 369 -5.71 -7.63 -22.65
C VAL A 369 -4.82 -6.53 -22.11
N SER A 370 -5.24 -5.27 -22.21
CA SER A 370 -4.45 -4.15 -21.70
C SER A 370 -4.54 -4.04 -20.17
N PHE A 371 -3.55 -3.39 -19.55
CA PHE A 371 -3.57 -3.07 -18.13
C PHE A 371 -4.85 -2.33 -17.71
N ASP A 372 -5.32 -1.36 -18.52
CA ASP A 372 -6.57 -0.64 -18.25
C ASP A 372 -7.79 -1.59 -18.15
N LYS A 373 -7.85 -2.64 -19.00
CA LYS A 373 -8.90 -3.65 -18.92
C LYS A 373 -8.81 -4.51 -17.67
N VAL A 374 -7.60 -4.88 -17.27
CA VAL A 374 -7.38 -5.64 -16.02
C VAL A 374 -7.80 -4.80 -14.81
N VAL A 375 -7.50 -3.49 -14.80
CA VAL A 375 -7.96 -2.56 -13.75
C VAL A 375 -9.49 -2.51 -13.68
N ASP A 376 -10.17 -2.43 -14.82
CA ASP A 376 -11.65 -2.47 -14.88
C ASP A 376 -12.22 -3.82 -14.38
N VAL A 377 -11.57 -4.93 -14.72
CA VAL A 377 -11.96 -6.26 -14.22
C VAL A 377 -11.73 -6.34 -12.72
N MET A 378 -10.59 -5.87 -12.22
CA MET A 378 -10.30 -5.83 -10.79
C MET A 378 -11.36 -5.04 -10.00
N LYS A 379 -11.81 -3.90 -10.54
CA LYS A 379 -12.89 -3.11 -9.93
C LYS A 379 -14.19 -3.90 -9.81
N ARG A 380 -14.57 -4.61 -10.88
CA ARG A 380 -15.80 -5.43 -10.92
C ARG A 380 -15.69 -6.63 -9.99
N THR A 381 -14.63 -7.42 -10.10
CA THR A 381 -14.40 -8.56 -9.20
C THR A 381 -14.31 -8.13 -7.75
N GLY A 382 -13.71 -6.97 -7.48
CA GLY A 382 -13.71 -6.38 -6.14
C GLY A 382 -15.10 -6.07 -5.62
N HIS A 383 -15.98 -5.55 -6.47
CA HIS A 383 -17.38 -5.35 -6.10
C HIS A 383 -18.10 -6.68 -5.84
N ASP A 384 -17.83 -7.71 -6.65
CA ASP A 384 -18.51 -9.01 -6.59
C ASP A 384 -18.02 -9.92 -5.46
N ILE A 385 -16.79 -9.71 -4.95
CA ILE A 385 -16.27 -10.41 -3.76
C ILE A 385 -17.19 -10.09 -2.57
N PRO A 386 -17.75 -11.11 -1.87
CA PRO A 386 -18.56 -10.91 -0.68
C PRO A 386 -17.84 -10.09 0.40
N SER A 387 -18.56 -9.26 1.13
CA SER A 387 -18.01 -8.43 2.22
C SER A 387 -17.25 -9.24 3.27
N LEU A 388 -17.66 -10.50 3.48
CA LEU A 388 -17.01 -11.47 4.33
C LEU A 388 -15.51 -11.66 4.05
N TYR A 389 -15.07 -11.44 2.81
CA TYR A 389 -13.68 -11.60 2.34
C TYR A 389 -12.98 -10.25 2.10
N LYS A 390 -13.49 -9.16 2.68
CA LYS A 390 -12.99 -7.79 2.50
C LYS A 390 -12.57 -7.17 3.83
N GLU A 391 -11.44 -7.65 4.38
CA GLU A 391 -10.81 -7.08 5.57
C GLU A 391 -11.72 -7.07 6.83
N THR A 392 -12.51 -8.14 7.01
CA THR A 392 -13.40 -8.32 8.17
C THR A 392 -12.89 -9.35 9.18
N SER A 393 -12.01 -10.25 8.76
CA SER A 393 -11.57 -11.41 9.53
C SER A 393 -12.70 -12.35 9.97
N GLU A 394 -13.82 -12.34 9.25
CA GLU A 394 -15.00 -13.18 9.52
C GLU A 394 -15.14 -14.35 8.54
N GLY A 395 -14.28 -14.44 7.54
CA GLY A 395 -14.29 -15.46 6.49
C GLY A 395 -12.91 -15.96 6.10
N GLY A 396 -12.88 -16.89 5.15
CA GLY A 396 -11.64 -17.41 4.60
C GLY A 396 -10.70 -18.00 5.63
N LEU A 397 -9.40 -17.71 5.49
CA LEU A 397 -8.37 -18.20 6.41
C LEU A 397 -8.57 -17.77 7.86
N ALA A 398 -9.20 -16.61 8.09
CA ALA A 398 -9.43 -16.09 9.43
C ALA A 398 -10.35 -16.97 10.29
N LYS A 399 -11.16 -17.84 9.67
CA LYS A 399 -12.04 -18.77 10.39
C LYS A 399 -11.37 -20.07 10.83
N GLU A 400 -10.21 -20.38 10.29
CA GLU A 400 -9.48 -21.62 10.58
C GLU A 400 -8.59 -21.50 11.82
N PHE A 401 -8.60 -20.32 12.46
CA PHE A 401 -7.84 -19.98 13.68
C PHE A 401 -8.81 -19.41 14.76
#